data_633e9c3e5d0714bcaae49b3b8be07633
#
_entry.id   633e9c3e5d0714bcaae49b3b8be07633
#
_cell.length_a   1.000
_cell.length_b   1.000
_cell.length_c   1.000
_cell.angle_alpha   90.00
_cell.angle_beta   90.00
_cell.angle_gamma   90.00
#
_symmetry.space_group_name_H-M   'P 1'
#
loop_
_entity.id
_entity.type
_entity.pdbx_description
1 polymer ?
#
loop_
_entity_poly.entity_id
_entity_poly.type
_entity_poly.pdbx_seq_one_letter_code
_entity_poly.pdbx_strand_id
1 'polypeptide(L)'
;MFKVEIVLDEEKILREGKIDLDEMWLEIDNHYSQYGLPKVKKGVYTDAGRERDWSCFWQANLKLREYKLFRDNVVKWHWYNSDEAKIDAKYTGEDLISEYNRLDKKHKL
;
A
#
# COMPACT_ATOMS: atom_id res chain seq x y z
N MET A 1 9.10 5.56 12.27
CA MET A 1 9.27 4.71 11.08
C MET A 1 7.90 4.34 10.53
N PHE A 2 7.75 4.38 9.22
CA PHE A 2 6.48 4.07 8.55
C PHE A 2 6.62 2.77 7.75
N LYS A 3 5.51 2.05 7.65
CA LYS A 3 5.46 0.81 6.89
C LYS A 3 4.08 0.63 6.27
N VAL A 4 4.03 0.12 5.05
CA VAL A 4 2.79 -0.31 4.39
C VAL A 4 2.88 -1.80 4.11
N GLU A 5 1.80 -2.52 4.40
CA GLU A 5 1.69 -3.94 4.10
C GLU A 5 0.48 -4.18 3.19
N ILE A 6 0.71 -4.89 2.09
CA ILE A 6 -0.29 -5.19 1.08
C ILE A 6 -0.38 -6.69 0.87
N VAL A 7 -1.60 -7.22 0.92
CA VAL A 7 -1.90 -8.60 0.55
C VAL A 7 -2.96 -8.58 -0.54
N LEU A 8 -2.72 -9.30 -1.63
CA LEU A 8 -3.65 -9.45 -2.74
C LEU A 8 -4.37 -10.79 -2.67
N ASP A 9 -5.57 -10.85 -3.25
CA ASP A 9 -6.27 -12.09 -3.52
C ASP A 9 -5.68 -12.72 -4.79
N GLU A 10 -4.59 -13.44 -4.64
CA GLU A 10 -3.84 -13.99 -5.77
C GLU A 10 -4.63 -15.04 -6.54
N GLU A 11 -5.43 -15.86 -5.85
CA GLU A 11 -6.30 -16.85 -6.50
C GLU A 11 -7.30 -16.19 -7.43
N LYS A 12 -7.91 -15.11 -6.97
CA LYS A 12 -8.87 -14.34 -7.76
C LYS A 12 -8.21 -13.74 -9.00
N ILE A 13 -7.02 -13.17 -8.84
CA ILE A 13 -6.26 -12.57 -9.95
C ILE A 13 -5.95 -13.62 -11.00
N LEU A 14 -5.47 -14.79 -10.58
CA LEU A 14 -5.16 -15.89 -11.49
C LEU A 14 -6.41 -16.45 -12.19
N ARG A 15 -7.51 -16.58 -11.45
CA ARG A 15 -8.76 -17.09 -11.99
C ARG A 15 -9.40 -16.16 -13.00
N GLU A 16 -9.40 -14.87 -12.74
CA GLU A 16 -10.03 -13.89 -13.62
C GLU A 16 -9.18 -13.56 -14.85
N GLY A 17 -7.86 -13.66 -14.75
CA GLY A 17 -6.95 -13.47 -15.88
C GLY A 17 -6.95 -12.08 -16.49
N LYS A 18 -7.42 -11.06 -15.76
CA LYS A 18 -7.47 -9.67 -16.24
C LYS A 18 -6.10 -9.01 -16.28
N ILE A 19 -5.19 -9.48 -15.46
CA ILE A 19 -3.82 -9.01 -15.39
C ILE A 19 -2.94 -10.16 -14.92
N ASP A 20 -1.69 -10.18 -15.38
CA ASP A 20 -0.69 -11.12 -14.89
C ASP A 20 -0.33 -10.77 -13.45
N LEU A 21 -0.23 -11.80 -12.59
CA LEU A 21 0.04 -11.58 -11.15
C LEU A 21 1.39 -10.90 -10.92
N ASP A 22 2.42 -11.28 -11.67
CA ASP A 22 3.74 -10.65 -11.54
C ASP A 22 3.70 -9.19 -11.99
N GLU A 23 2.95 -8.88 -13.04
CA GLU A 23 2.76 -7.49 -13.49
C GLU A 23 2.02 -6.67 -12.43
N MET A 24 1.04 -7.26 -11.75
CA MET A 24 0.32 -6.57 -10.69
C MET A 24 1.26 -6.19 -9.54
N TRP A 25 2.11 -7.12 -9.10
CA TRP A 25 3.09 -6.83 -8.07
C TRP A 25 4.13 -5.81 -8.53
N LEU A 26 4.53 -5.87 -9.80
CA LEU A 26 5.46 -4.88 -10.36
C LEU A 26 4.86 -3.47 -10.34
N GLU A 27 3.59 -3.33 -10.70
CA GLU A 27 2.88 -2.06 -10.63
C GLU A 27 2.86 -1.49 -9.20
N ILE A 28 2.56 -2.35 -8.23
CA ILE A 28 2.55 -1.94 -6.81
C ILE A 28 3.95 -1.51 -6.38
N ASP A 29 4.98 -2.31 -6.70
CA ASP A 29 6.37 -1.98 -6.39
C ASP A 29 6.77 -0.61 -6.97
N ASN A 30 6.36 -0.34 -8.22
CA ASN A 30 6.68 0.91 -8.90
C ASN A 30 6.02 2.13 -8.24
N HIS A 31 4.83 1.98 -7.70
CA HIS A 31 4.15 3.07 -6.99
C HIS A 31 4.94 3.57 -5.78
N TYR A 32 5.60 2.66 -5.08
CA TYR A 32 6.41 3.02 -3.91
C TYR A 32 7.84 3.38 -4.30
N SER A 33 8.45 2.64 -5.23
CA SER A 33 9.84 2.87 -5.62
C SER A 33 10.05 4.24 -6.29
N GLN A 34 9.06 4.74 -7.04
CA GLN A 34 9.19 6.06 -7.67
C GLN A 34 9.33 7.20 -6.65
N TYR A 35 8.90 6.99 -5.42
CA TYR A 35 9.06 7.93 -4.31
C TYR A 35 10.26 7.58 -3.42
N GLY A 36 11.06 6.60 -3.82
CA GLY A 36 12.25 6.20 -3.07
C GLY A 36 11.95 5.43 -1.79
N LEU A 37 10.79 4.76 -1.72
CA LEU A 37 10.39 3.97 -0.55
C LEU A 37 10.86 2.53 -0.72
N PRO A 38 11.75 2.02 0.16
CA PRO A 38 12.33 0.68 -0.02
C PRO A 38 11.33 -0.44 0.17
N LYS A 39 11.47 -1.48 -0.65
CA LYS A 39 10.74 -2.74 -0.50
C LYS A 39 11.53 -3.65 0.45
N VAL A 40 10.88 -4.11 1.52
CA VAL A 40 11.48 -5.05 2.48
C VAL A 40 11.30 -6.48 2.02
N LYS A 41 10.08 -6.80 1.58
CA LYS A 41 9.70 -8.09 1.01
C LYS A 41 8.42 -7.88 0.20
N LYS A 42 7.93 -8.92 -0.46
CA LYS A 42 6.71 -8.85 -1.26
C LYS A 42 5.56 -8.21 -0.47
N GLY A 43 5.07 -7.08 -0.97
CA GLY A 43 3.94 -6.37 -0.37
C GLY A 43 4.28 -5.52 0.86
N VAL A 44 5.54 -5.39 1.24
CA VAL A 44 5.95 -4.60 2.41
C VAL A 44 6.95 -3.53 2.02
N TYR A 45 6.61 -2.28 2.31
CA TYR A 45 7.41 -1.10 1.96
C TYR A 45 7.63 -0.25 3.21
N THR A 46 8.82 0.31 3.36
CA THR A 46 9.20 1.12 4.53
C THR A 46 9.66 2.50 4.09
N ASP A 47 9.86 3.39 5.08
CA ASP A 47 10.46 4.68 4.80
C ASP A 47 11.97 4.54 4.58
N ALA A 48 12.57 5.60 4.02
CA ALA A 48 14.01 5.69 3.78
C ALA A 48 14.71 6.57 4.83
N GLY A 49 14.00 6.93 5.91
CA GLY A 49 14.56 7.78 6.97
C GLY A 49 14.59 9.27 6.64
N ARG A 50 13.80 9.72 5.66
CA ARG A 50 13.76 11.14 5.24
C ARG A 50 12.51 11.82 5.82
N GLU A 51 12.58 13.13 6.07
CA GLU A 51 11.44 13.90 6.58
C GLU A 51 10.24 13.87 5.64
N ARG A 52 10.48 13.80 4.34
CA ARG A 52 9.41 13.80 3.31
C ARG A 52 8.73 12.44 3.12
N ASP A 53 9.20 11.38 3.78
CA ASP A 53 8.70 10.02 3.53
C ASP A 53 7.21 9.86 3.88
N TRP A 54 6.73 10.53 4.92
CA TRP A 54 5.32 10.53 5.25
C TRP A 54 4.48 11.00 4.05
N SER A 55 4.84 12.14 3.48
CA SER A 55 4.17 12.69 2.31
C SER A 55 4.30 11.78 1.08
N CYS A 56 5.48 11.19 0.88
CA CYS A 56 5.73 10.25 -0.21
C CYS A 56 4.81 9.02 -0.13
N PHE A 57 4.65 8.45 1.07
CA PHE A 57 3.73 7.33 1.28
C PHE A 57 2.30 7.71 0.94
N TRP A 58 1.82 8.87 1.39
CA TRP A 58 0.46 9.30 1.11
C TRP A 58 0.23 9.52 -0.37
N GLN A 59 1.20 10.10 -1.08
CA GLN A 59 1.10 10.27 -2.53
C GLN A 59 1.06 8.92 -3.26
N ALA A 60 1.93 7.98 -2.87
CA ALA A 60 1.95 6.65 -3.46
C ALA A 60 0.63 5.91 -3.18
N ASN A 61 0.15 5.95 -1.94
CA ASN A 61 -1.10 5.31 -1.55
C ASN A 61 -2.30 5.87 -2.31
N LEU A 62 -2.40 7.19 -2.47
CA LEU A 62 -3.50 7.81 -3.19
C LEU A 62 -3.51 7.44 -4.66
N LYS A 63 -2.35 7.38 -5.30
CA LYS A 63 -2.24 6.96 -6.69
C LYS A 63 -2.60 5.48 -6.87
N LEU A 64 -2.14 4.63 -5.96
CA LEU A 64 -2.45 3.21 -6.00
C LEU A 64 -3.95 2.96 -5.82
N ARG A 65 -4.59 3.74 -4.94
CA ARG A 65 -6.04 3.70 -4.74
C ARG A 65 -6.82 3.96 -6.03
N GLU A 66 -6.31 4.79 -6.91
CA GLU A 66 -6.97 5.09 -8.19
C GLU A 66 -6.94 3.92 -9.17
N TYR A 67 -6.06 2.96 -8.94
CA TYR A 67 -5.91 1.80 -9.80
C TYR A 67 -6.98 0.76 -9.51
N LYS A 68 -7.98 0.65 -10.38
CA LYS A 68 -9.15 -0.21 -10.18
C LYS A 68 -8.79 -1.67 -9.94
N LEU A 69 -7.83 -2.22 -10.70
CA LEU A 69 -7.41 -3.62 -10.54
C LEU A 69 -6.80 -3.88 -9.16
N PHE A 70 -6.14 -2.89 -8.57
CA PHE A 70 -5.65 -2.99 -7.21
C PHE A 70 -6.81 -3.02 -6.21
N ARG A 71 -7.74 -2.06 -6.31
CA ARG A 71 -8.89 -1.98 -5.40
C ARG A 71 -9.75 -3.24 -5.43
N ASP A 72 -9.93 -3.81 -6.62
CA ASP A 72 -10.77 -5.00 -6.80
C ASP A 72 -10.13 -6.27 -6.23
N ASN A 73 -8.82 -6.28 -6.02
CA ASN A 73 -8.06 -7.48 -5.66
C ASN A 73 -7.27 -7.38 -4.35
N VAL A 74 -7.27 -6.23 -3.69
CA VAL A 74 -6.56 -6.07 -2.42
C VAL A 74 -7.39 -6.64 -1.27
N VAL A 75 -6.77 -7.48 -0.44
CA VAL A 75 -7.40 -8.07 0.76
C VAL A 75 -6.95 -7.38 2.01
N LYS A 76 -5.68 -6.94 2.03
CA LYS A 76 -5.11 -6.22 3.15
C LYS A 76 -4.27 -5.07 2.60
N TRP A 77 -4.50 -3.88 3.13
CA TRP A 77 -3.71 -2.70 2.81
C TRP A 77 -3.63 -1.87 4.08
N HIS A 78 -2.52 -2.00 4.79
CA HIS A 78 -2.38 -1.50 6.14
C HIS A 78 -1.21 -0.54 6.25
N TRP A 79 -1.44 0.60 6.89
CA TRP A 79 -0.45 1.61 7.19
C TRP A 79 -0.03 1.46 8.64
N TYR A 80 1.27 1.39 8.87
CA TYR A 80 1.84 1.29 10.21
C TYR A 80 2.71 2.50 10.50
N ASN A 81 2.61 3.00 11.72
CA ASN A 81 3.41 4.10 12.22
C ASN A 81 4.09 3.69 13.52
N SER A 82 5.36 4.01 13.67
CA SER A 82 6.13 3.79 14.90
C SER A 82 7.09 4.94 15.10
N ASP A 83 7.21 5.42 16.34
CA ASP A 83 8.20 6.43 16.72
C ASP A 83 9.61 5.86 16.79
N GLU A 84 9.76 4.52 16.79
CA GLU A 84 11.04 3.86 16.84
C GLU A 84 11.51 3.47 15.44
N ALA A 85 12.76 3.78 15.12
CA ALA A 85 13.37 3.46 13.84
C ALA A 85 13.94 2.04 13.79
N LYS A 86 13.15 1.05 14.27
CA LYS A 86 13.55 -0.37 14.29
C LYS A 86 12.52 -1.24 13.58
N ILE A 87 12.99 -2.20 12.81
CA ILE A 87 12.13 -3.10 12.02
C ILE A 87 11.19 -3.92 12.92
N ASP A 88 11.61 -4.27 14.12
CA ASP A 88 10.85 -5.06 15.10
C ASP A 88 10.05 -4.19 16.10
N ALA A 89 9.99 -2.88 15.88
CA ALA A 89 9.22 -1.99 16.73
C ALA A 89 7.72 -2.29 16.69
N LYS A 90 7.01 -2.01 17.78
CA LYS A 90 5.56 -2.08 17.78
C LYS A 90 4.99 -0.92 16.97
N TYR A 91 4.16 -1.25 16.01
CA TYR A 91 3.51 -0.29 15.15
C TYR A 91 2.03 -0.15 15.53
N THR A 92 1.54 1.09 15.55
CA THR A 92 0.11 1.36 15.49
C THR A 92 -0.28 1.41 14.02
N GLY A 93 -1.44 0.86 13.67
CA GLY A 93 -1.78 0.72 12.26
C GLY A 93 -3.19 1.15 11.92
N GLU A 94 -3.38 1.53 10.66
CA GLU A 94 -4.67 1.90 10.10
C GLU A 94 -4.95 1.04 8.87
N ASP A 95 -6.18 0.55 8.77
CA ASP A 95 -6.66 -0.15 7.57
C ASP A 95 -7.01 0.87 6.51
N LEU A 96 -6.15 0.98 5.48
CA LEU A 96 -6.34 1.95 4.41
C LEU A 96 -7.56 1.64 3.52
N ILE A 97 -7.96 0.37 3.41
CA ILE A 97 -9.16 0.01 2.66
C ILE A 97 -10.38 0.65 3.31
N SER A 98 -10.53 0.46 4.62
CA SER A 98 -11.65 1.04 5.38
C SER A 98 -11.60 2.56 5.40
N GLU A 99 -10.41 3.14 5.56
CA GLU A 99 -10.23 4.58 5.61
C GLU A 99 -10.63 5.24 4.29
N TYR A 100 -10.16 4.71 3.16
CA TYR A 100 -10.50 5.27 1.86
C TYR A 100 -11.97 5.05 1.50
N ASN A 101 -12.56 3.93 1.87
CA ASN A 101 -13.99 3.68 1.67
C ASN A 101 -14.83 4.67 2.48
N ARG A 102 -14.41 4.97 3.71
CA ARG A 102 -15.08 5.97 4.54
C ARG A 102 -15.04 7.36 3.91
N LEU A 103 -13.89 7.76 3.36
CA LEU A 103 -13.74 9.04 2.67
C LEU A 103 -14.59 9.12 1.42
N ASP A 104 -14.67 8.05 0.64
CA ASP A 104 -15.50 8.00 -0.57
C ASP A 104 -16.98 8.20 -0.24
N LYS A 105 -17.47 7.60 0.85
CA LYS A 105 -18.85 7.78 1.29
C LYS A 105 -19.16 9.24 1.64
N LYS A 106 -18.21 9.94 2.23
CA LYS A 106 -18.35 11.36 2.56
C LYS A 106 -18.43 12.24 1.31
N HIS A 107 -17.70 11.86 0.26
CA HIS A 107 -17.67 12.63 -0.98
C HIS A 107 -18.84 12.35 -1.91
N LYS A 108 -19.58 11.27 -1.70
CA LYS A 108 -20.76 10.91 -2.51
C LYS A 108 -22.05 11.57 -2.03
N LEU A 109 -21.98 12.30 -0.97
CA LEU A 109 -23.08 13.09 -0.46
C LEU A 109 -23.01 14.52 -1.00
#